data_63ee993735bb669a4bf8ebe887552907
#
_entry.id   63ee993735bb669a4bf8ebe887552907
#
_cell.length_a   1.000
_cell.length_b   1.000
_cell.length_c   1.000
_cell.angle_alpha   90.00
_cell.angle_beta   90.00
_cell.angle_gamma   90.00
#
_symmetry.space_group_name_H-M   'P 1'
#
loop_
_entity.id
_entity.type
_entity.pdbx_description
1 polymer ?
#
loop_
_entity_poly.entity_id
_entity_poly.type
_entity_poly.pdbx_seq_one_letter_code
_entity_poly.pdbx_strand_id
1 'polypeptide(L)'
;MINRNAIRAIGDMGMKRIVNVLLLLVMMAGSLTSCVDEEEFANTPRGNFEALWKIIDEHYCFFNEKNSQYGLDWNEVRARYAPQFDDRMTEAQLFEVLGNMLGELRDGHVNMYSSWDVARNWSWHEDYPSNVSDTLLRRYLGTDYRIAASLKYRVLDDQVGYVRCASFASGFGEGNLDQVMLYLAPCRGLIIDLRGNGGGMITAAEQLASRFTNRKTLVGYMQHKTGKGHSDFSSRQAQYISPSAGLRWQKQVVVLTNRSVYSAANEFVKYMHCFDHVKIVGDTTGGGAGMPFNGELPSGWSIRFSACPMFDAQGNSTEFGIAPDHAVALRAVDEARGQDTLIEYARQLFLQTDW
;
A
#
# COMPACT_ATOMS: atom_id res chain seq x y z
N MET A 1 -4.63 -81.01 -17.03
CA MET A 1 -4.11 -79.90 -17.86
C MET A 1 -4.25 -78.62 -17.08
N ILE A 2 -3.17 -78.08 -16.54
CA ILE A 2 -3.16 -76.80 -15.79
C ILE A 2 -3.21 -75.66 -16.83
N ASN A 3 -4.19 -74.80 -16.67
CA ASN A 3 -4.50 -73.74 -17.63
C ASN A 3 -3.39 -72.65 -17.63
N ARG A 4 -2.51 -72.66 -18.64
CA ARG A 4 -1.39 -71.74 -18.80
C ARG A 4 -1.81 -70.27 -18.85
N ASN A 5 -3.06 -69.97 -19.15
CA ASN A 5 -3.60 -68.60 -19.20
C ASN A 5 -3.88 -68.06 -17.80
N ALA A 6 -4.22 -68.87 -16.81
CA ALA A 6 -4.44 -68.44 -15.43
C ALA A 6 -3.12 -68.06 -14.73
N ILE A 7 -2.01 -68.78 -15.04
CA ILE A 7 -0.69 -68.44 -14.46
C ILE A 7 -0.13 -67.10 -15.03
N ARG A 8 -0.39 -66.84 -16.32
CA ARG A 8 0.00 -65.55 -16.93
C ARG A 8 -0.78 -64.37 -16.35
N ALA A 9 -2.07 -64.50 -16.07
CA ALA A 9 -2.91 -63.44 -15.49
C ALA A 9 -2.49 -63.11 -14.05
N ILE A 10 -2.08 -64.10 -13.24
CA ILE A 10 -1.60 -63.91 -11.87
C ILE A 10 -0.23 -63.20 -11.86
N GLY A 11 0.66 -63.55 -12.80
CA GLY A 11 1.97 -62.91 -12.96
C GLY A 11 1.82 -61.42 -13.36
N ASP A 12 0.90 -61.14 -14.27
CA ASP A 12 0.65 -59.77 -14.76
C ASP A 12 0.00 -58.86 -13.69
N MET A 13 -0.88 -59.40 -12.83
CA MET A 13 -1.42 -58.67 -11.67
C MET A 13 -0.38 -58.40 -10.58
N GLY A 14 0.57 -59.37 -10.36
CA GLY A 14 1.66 -59.17 -9.42
C GLY A 14 2.63 -58.07 -9.89
N MET A 15 2.99 -58.09 -11.16
CA MET A 15 3.90 -57.12 -11.76
C MET A 15 3.30 -55.68 -11.77
N LYS A 16 1.99 -55.52 -12.09
CA LYS A 16 1.32 -54.23 -12.00
C LYS A 16 1.23 -53.65 -10.58
N ARG A 17 1.03 -54.52 -9.58
CA ARG A 17 1.09 -54.10 -8.16
C ARG A 17 2.48 -53.65 -7.74
N ILE A 18 3.54 -54.34 -8.14
CA ILE A 18 4.92 -53.97 -7.86
C ILE A 18 5.27 -52.65 -8.54
N VAL A 19 4.90 -52.43 -9.80
CA VAL A 19 5.12 -51.18 -10.52
C VAL A 19 4.37 -50.03 -9.86
N ASN A 20 3.13 -50.21 -9.43
CA ASN A 20 2.37 -49.17 -8.73
C ASN A 20 2.95 -48.81 -7.35
N VAL A 21 3.47 -49.83 -6.60
CA VAL A 21 4.16 -49.58 -5.32
C VAL A 21 5.48 -48.85 -5.54
N LEU A 22 6.26 -49.20 -6.56
CA LEU A 22 7.47 -48.47 -6.94
C LEU A 22 7.19 -47.03 -7.39
N LEU A 23 6.14 -46.77 -8.17
CA LEU A 23 5.70 -45.46 -8.56
C LEU A 23 5.26 -44.60 -7.34
N LEU A 24 4.54 -45.20 -6.38
CA LEU A 24 4.17 -44.55 -5.13
C LEU A 24 5.39 -44.21 -4.26
N LEU A 25 6.37 -45.09 -4.17
CA LEU A 25 7.63 -44.88 -3.45
C LEU A 25 8.48 -43.79 -4.11
N VAL A 26 8.53 -43.72 -5.45
CA VAL A 26 9.21 -42.65 -6.18
C VAL A 26 8.49 -41.28 -5.99
N MET A 27 7.15 -41.25 -6.00
CA MET A 27 6.40 -40.05 -5.69
C MET A 27 6.56 -39.61 -4.22
N MET A 28 6.62 -40.51 -3.25
CA MET A 28 6.91 -40.18 -1.85
C MET A 28 8.36 -39.71 -1.65
N ALA A 29 9.35 -40.27 -2.37
CA ALA A 29 10.74 -39.83 -2.30
C ALA A 29 10.92 -38.41 -2.92
N GLY A 30 10.13 -38.05 -3.95
CA GLY A 30 10.15 -36.72 -4.57
C GLY A 30 9.53 -35.63 -3.71
N SER A 31 8.69 -35.97 -2.70
CA SER A 31 8.09 -35.02 -1.78
C SER A 31 8.93 -34.69 -0.53
N LEU A 32 10.08 -35.34 -0.36
CA LEU A 32 10.99 -35.14 0.79
C LEU A 32 12.15 -34.19 0.51
N THR A 33 12.25 -33.59 -0.68
CA THR A 33 13.35 -32.67 -1.04
C THR A 33 12.94 -31.19 -1.10
N SER A 34 11.86 -30.79 -0.44
CA SER A 34 11.55 -29.39 -0.22
C SER A 34 11.98 -28.96 1.19
N CYS A 35 13.19 -29.32 1.61
CA CYS A 35 13.89 -28.54 2.61
C CYS A 35 14.48 -27.34 1.89
N VAL A 36 13.80 -26.20 1.92
CA VAL A 36 14.48 -24.92 1.87
C VAL A 36 15.30 -24.89 3.15
N ASP A 37 16.64 -24.93 3.06
CA ASP A 37 17.52 -24.66 4.20
C ASP A 37 17.25 -23.19 4.59
N GLU A 38 16.33 -22.96 5.53
CA GLU A 38 16.20 -21.69 6.20
C GLU A 38 17.45 -21.52 7.04
N GLU A 39 18.23 -20.48 6.73
CA GLU A 39 19.42 -20.15 7.49
C GLU A 39 18.98 -19.70 8.89
N GLU A 40 19.24 -20.55 9.89
CA GLU A 40 18.90 -20.24 11.29
C GLU A 40 19.94 -19.26 11.87
N PHE A 41 19.48 -18.08 12.25
CA PHE A 41 20.27 -17.09 12.99
C PHE A 41 20.07 -17.28 14.49
N ALA A 42 21.16 -17.26 15.25
CA ALA A 42 21.10 -17.35 16.72
C ALA A 42 20.42 -16.07 17.30
N ASN A 43 19.67 -16.23 18.40
CA ASN A 43 19.13 -15.11 19.13
C ASN A 43 20.23 -14.41 19.98
N THR A 44 21.12 -13.74 19.28
CA THR A 44 22.18 -12.87 19.83
C THR A 44 22.08 -11.51 19.15
N PRO A 45 22.69 -10.43 19.68
CA PRO A 45 22.71 -9.14 18.99
C PRO A 45 23.21 -9.25 17.55
N ARG A 46 24.30 -9.99 17.33
CA ARG A 46 24.85 -10.22 16.00
C ARG A 46 23.94 -11.03 15.10
N GLY A 47 23.30 -12.09 15.64
CA GLY A 47 22.39 -12.94 14.87
C GLY A 47 21.12 -12.18 14.43
N ASN A 48 20.56 -11.35 15.30
CA ASN A 48 19.41 -10.49 14.94
C ASN A 48 19.78 -9.45 13.87
N PHE A 49 20.98 -8.87 13.93
CA PHE A 49 21.49 -7.96 12.91
C PHE A 49 21.63 -8.63 11.54
N GLU A 50 22.25 -9.80 11.48
CA GLU A 50 22.44 -10.53 10.21
C GLU A 50 21.10 -10.99 9.64
N ALA A 51 20.17 -11.47 10.50
CA ALA A 51 18.82 -11.83 10.10
C ALA A 51 18.06 -10.63 9.51
N LEU A 52 18.07 -9.48 10.21
CA LEU A 52 17.43 -8.26 9.73
C LEU A 52 17.99 -7.82 8.39
N TRP A 53 19.33 -7.72 8.30
CA TRP A 53 19.98 -7.28 7.08
C TRP A 53 19.58 -8.17 5.90
N LYS A 54 19.63 -9.49 6.09
CA LYS A 54 19.31 -10.48 5.05
C LYS A 54 17.85 -10.45 4.64
N ILE A 55 16.91 -10.41 5.59
CA ILE A 55 15.47 -10.33 5.28
C ILE A 55 15.18 -9.10 4.41
N ILE A 56 15.73 -7.96 4.78
CA ILE A 56 15.55 -6.73 4.01
C ILE A 56 16.25 -6.84 2.66
N ASP A 57 17.51 -7.33 2.61
CA ASP A 57 18.27 -7.48 1.37
C ASP A 57 17.54 -8.34 0.32
N GLU A 58 16.98 -9.47 0.76
CA GLU A 58 16.32 -10.42 -0.13
C GLU A 58 14.88 -10.01 -0.51
N HIS A 59 14.18 -9.23 0.33
CA HIS A 59 12.73 -9.05 0.19
C HIS A 59 12.27 -7.61 -0.01
N TYR A 60 13.04 -6.60 0.40
CA TYR A 60 12.66 -5.20 0.18
C TYR A 60 12.65 -4.84 -1.30
N CYS A 61 11.61 -4.14 -1.76
CA CYS A 61 11.36 -3.99 -3.20
C CYS A 61 11.87 -2.68 -3.82
N PHE A 62 12.34 -1.70 -3.02
CA PHE A 62 12.66 -0.36 -3.53
C PHE A 62 14.15 0.01 -3.48
N PHE A 63 15.07 -0.95 -3.42
CA PHE A 63 16.50 -0.63 -3.38
C PHE A 63 16.97 0.22 -4.57
N ASN A 64 16.51 -0.09 -5.78
CA ASN A 64 16.89 0.64 -6.97
C ASN A 64 16.37 2.09 -6.94
N GLU A 65 15.12 2.29 -6.51
CA GLU A 65 14.51 3.61 -6.37
C GLU A 65 15.18 4.43 -5.27
N LYS A 66 15.45 3.82 -4.10
CA LYS A 66 16.14 4.50 -2.98
C LYS A 66 17.60 4.81 -3.31
N ASN A 67 18.29 3.90 -4.03
CA ASN A 67 19.65 4.19 -4.52
C ASN A 67 19.63 5.38 -5.48
N SER A 68 18.72 5.39 -6.46
CA SER A 68 18.61 6.49 -7.43
C SER A 68 18.28 7.83 -6.75
N GLN A 69 17.43 7.83 -5.73
CA GLN A 69 16.95 9.06 -5.08
C GLN A 69 17.88 9.58 -3.99
N TYR A 70 18.52 8.69 -3.23
CA TYR A 70 19.28 9.04 -2.02
C TYR A 70 20.70 8.47 -2.01
N GLY A 71 21.10 7.69 -3.02
CA GLY A 71 22.38 6.99 -3.01
C GLY A 71 22.42 5.84 -1.99
N LEU A 72 21.29 5.23 -1.62
CA LEU A 72 21.25 4.14 -0.67
C LEU A 72 21.97 2.91 -1.22
N ASP A 73 23.00 2.43 -0.50
CA ASP A 73 23.62 1.12 -0.70
C ASP A 73 23.46 0.29 0.59
N TRP A 74 22.72 -0.81 0.49
CA TRP A 74 22.40 -1.63 1.65
C TRP A 74 23.63 -2.39 2.20
N ASN A 75 24.63 -2.68 1.36
CA ASN A 75 25.89 -3.25 1.80
C ASN A 75 26.74 -2.22 2.58
N GLU A 76 26.74 -0.95 2.16
CA GLU A 76 27.40 0.12 2.89
C GLU A 76 26.69 0.36 4.24
N VAL A 77 25.37 0.30 4.27
CA VAL A 77 24.59 0.35 5.52
C VAL A 77 25.04 -0.79 6.45
N ARG A 78 25.10 -2.03 5.97
CA ARG A 78 25.59 -3.17 6.74
C ARG A 78 26.99 -2.90 7.31
N ALA A 79 27.91 -2.43 6.49
CA ALA A 79 29.29 -2.15 6.90
C ALA A 79 29.40 -1.09 8.01
N ARG A 80 28.54 -0.05 7.96
CA ARG A 80 28.48 1.00 9.01
C ARG A 80 27.91 0.50 10.33
N TYR A 81 26.92 -0.38 10.29
CA TYR A 81 26.22 -0.84 11.47
C TYR A 81 26.90 -2.07 12.12
N ALA A 82 27.50 -2.97 11.34
CA ALA A 82 28.11 -4.21 11.83
C ALA A 82 29.07 -4.05 13.03
N PRO A 83 29.92 -3.00 13.13
CA PRO A 83 30.81 -2.81 14.28
C PRO A 83 30.11 -2.41 15.57
N GLN A 84 28.84 -2.05 15.54
CA GLN A 84 28.07 -1.59 16.71
C GLN A 84 27.52 -2.75 17.54
N PHE A 85 27.52 -3.98 17.01
CA PHE A 85 26.92 -5.16 17.67
C PHE A 85 27.95 -5.94 18.48
N ASP A 86 27.71 -6.06 19.78
CA ASP A 86 28.46 -6.94 20.69
C ASP A 86 27.51 -7.66 21.65
N ASP A 87 27.99 -8.76 22.25
CA ASP A 87 27.19 -9.65 23.10
C ASP A 87 26.75 -9.01 24.44
N ARG A 88 27.21 -7.80 24.76
CA ARG A 88 26.85 -7.07 26.00
C ARG A 88 25.71 -6.08 25.76
N MET A 89 25.21 -5.96 24.55
CA MET A 89 24.08 -5.06 24.27
C MET A 89 22.84 -5.51 25.04
N THR A 90 22.16 -4.54 25.63
CA THR A 90 20.81 -4.76 26.15
C THR A 90 19.81 -4.85 25.00
N GLU A 91 18.64 -5.45 25.25
CA GLU A 91 17.57 -5.52 24.25
C GLU A 91 17.15 -4.12 23.75
N ALA A 92 17.10 -3.13 24.63
CA ALA A 92 16.76 -1.76 24.25
C ALA A 92 17.81 -1.14 23.30
N GLN A 93 19.12 -1.35 23.58
CA GLN A 93 20.19 -0.90 22.69
C GLN A 93 20.14 -1.62 21.35
N LEU A 94 19.91 -2.93 21.35
CA LEU A 94 19.75 -3.71 20.15
C LEU A 94 18.59 -3.19 19.30
N PHE A 95 17.43 -2.96 19.92
CA PHE A 95 16.23 -2.45 19.25
C PHE A 95 16.47 -1.08 18.61
N GLU A 96 17.13 -0.17 19.35
CA GLU A 96 17.46 1.17 18.88
C GLU A 96 18.39 1.12 17.65
N VAL A 97 19.47 0.33 17.71
CA VAL A 97 20.44 0.25 16.60
C VAL A 97 19.83 -0.40 15.36
N LEU A 98 19.04 -1.48 15.52
CA LEU A 98 18.32 -2.09 14.41
C LEU A 98 17.26 -1.16 13.83
N GLY A 99 16.56 -0.41 14.67
CA GLY A 99 15.59 0.60 14.26
C GLY A 99 16.22 1.73 13.44
N ASN A 100 17.37 2.22 13.89
CA ASN A 100 18.14 3.24 13.17
C ASN A 100 18.62 2.73 11.80
N MET A 101 19.07 1.47 11.73
CA MET A 101 19.44 0.83 10.46
C MET A 101 18.26 0.74 9.49
N LEU A 102 17.07 0.35 9.96
CA LEU A 102 15.86 0.35 9.14
C LEU A 102 15.45 1.75 8.69
N GLY A 103 15.70 2.76 9.50
CA GLY A 103 15.45 4.17 9.18
C GLY A 103 16.19 4.69 7.94
N GLU A 104 17.35 4.09 7.61
CA GLU A 104 18.10 4.42 6.38
C GLU A 104 17.29 4.19 5.08
N LEU A 105 16.30 3.28 5.12
CA LEU A 105 15.43 3.00 3.97
C LEU A 105 14.44 4.15 3.68
N ARG A 106 14.20 5.04 4.63
CA ARG A 106 13.28 6.19 4.50
C ARG A 106 11.94 5.78 3.88
N ASP A 107 11.34 4.72 4.44
CA ASP A 107 10.08 4.15 3.97
C ASP A 107 9.12 4.00 5.16
N GLY A 108 7.95 4.64 5.08
CA GLY A 108 6.93 4.60 6.13
C GLY A 108 6.30 3.21 6.35
N HIS A 109 6.47 2.29 5.41
CA HIS A 109 6.06 0.90 5.57
C HIS A 109 7.11 0.05 6.29
N VAL A 110 8.35 0.53 6.43
CA VAL A 110 9.40 -0.19 7.15
C VAL A 110 9.31 0.11 8.62
N ASN A 111 8.95 -0.91 9.40
CA ASN A 111 8.74 -0.80 10.84
C ASN A 111 9.24 -2.07 11.53
N MET A 112 9.72 -1.95 12.76
CA MET A 112 10.02 -3.09 13.65
C MET A 112 9.24 -2.95 14.95
N TYR A 113 8.63 -4.04 15.39
CA TYR A 113 7.74 -4.08 16.55
C TYR A 113 8.30 -5.00 17.62
N SER A 114 8.42 -4.50 18.83
CA SER A 114 8.63 -5.27 20.05
C SER A 114 7.36 -5.24 20.92
N SER A 115 7.41 -5.88 22.09
CA SER A 115 6.31 -5.80 23.06
C SER A 115 6.21 -4.44 23.77
N TRP A 116 7.21 -3.56 23.63
CA TRP A 116 7.26 -2.28 24.36
C TRP A 116 7.47 -1.06 23.47
N ASP A 117 7.89 -1.21 22.20
CA ASP A 117 8.15 -0.07 21.30
C ASP A 117 8.01 -0.43 19.82
N VAL A 118 7.93 0.61 18.98
CA VAL A 118 7.87 0.51 17.51
C VAL A 118 8.94 1.42 16.90
N ALA A 119 9.93 0.82 16.25
CA ALA A 119 10.86 1.56 15.39
C ALA A 119 10.16 1.86 14.05
N ARG A 120 10.10 3.14 13.68
CA ARG A 120 9.32 3.63 12.54
C ARG A 120 9.89 4.91 11.95
N ASN A 121 9.60 5.14 10.68
CA ASN A 121 9.90 6.40 9.99
C ASN A 121 8.59 7.05 9.49
N TRP A 122 7.75 7.52 10.41
CA TRP A 122 6.43 8.08 10.09
C TRP A 122 6.39 9.61 10.06
N SER A 123 7.39 10.27 10.63
CA SER A 123 7.48 11.73 10.69
C SER A 123 8.04 12.40 9.43
N TRP A 124 8.41 11.62 8.41
CA TRP A 124 8.99 12.16 7.17
C TRP A 124 8.14 13.26 6.50
N HIS A 125 6.82 13.23 6.67
CA HIS A 125 5.90 14.25 6.13
C HIS A 125 5.90 15.56 6.92
N GLU A 126 6.49 15.60 8.13
CA GLU A 126 6.54 16.80 8.98
C GLU A 126 7.46 17.88 8.41
N ASP A 127 8.38 17.52 7.53
CA ASP A 127 9.25 18.45 6.80
C ASP A 127 8.50 19.25 5.71
N TYR A 128 7.20 18.96 5.50
CA TYR A 128 6.36 19.59 4.48
C TYR A 128 5.20 20.35 5.11
N PRO A 129 4.66 21.41 4.44
CA PRO A 129 3.46 22.07 4.88
C PRO A 129 2.29 21.09 5.02
N SER A 130 1.54 21.16 6.11
CA SER A 130 0.42 20.25 6.34
C SER A 130 -0.70 20.39 5.30
N ASN A 131 -0.88 21.57 4.73
CA ASN A 131 -1.94 21.93 3.77
C ASN A 131 -3.36 21.55 4.22
N VAL A 132 -3.57 21.42 5.52
CA VAL A 132 -4.85 21.09 6.14
C VAL A 132 -4.95 21.77 7.51
N SER A 133 -6.13 22.24 7.85
CA SER A 133 -6.43 22.83 9.15
C SER A 133 -7.67 22.15 9.74
N ASP A 134 -7.54 21.56 10.93
CA ASP A 134 -8.65 20.92 11.63
C ASP A 134 -9.79 21.87 11.93
N THR A 135 -9.48 23.16 12.16
CA THR A 135 -10.46 24.20 12.39
C THR A 135 -11.29 24.44 11.13
N LEU A 136 -10.63 24.52 9.97
CA LEU A 136 -11.31 24.68 8.69
C LEU A 136 -12.10 23.44 8.30
N LEU A 137 -11.55 22.24 8.50
CA LEU A 137 -12.28 20.99 8.26
C LEU A 137 -13.59 20.94 9.05
N ARG A 138 -13.55 21.29 10.34
CA ARG A 138 -14.77 21.37 11.18
C ARG A 138 -15.74 22.41 10.68
N ARG A 139 -15.26 23.56 10.20
CA ARG A 139 -16.09 24.62 9.62
C ARG A 139 -16.82 24.16 8.36
N TYR A 140 -16.11 23.54 7.41
CA TYR A 140 -16.71 23.05 6.15
C TYR A 140 -17.62 21.85 6.36
N LEU A 141 -17.31 20.95 7.27
CA LEU A 141 -18.21 19.84 7.65
C LEU A 141 -19.46 20.35 8.40
N GLY A 142 -19.33 21.43 9.21
CA GLY A 142 -20.42 21.88 10.07
C GLY A 142 -20.73 20.88 11.19
N THR A 143 -21.95 20.94 11.70
CA THR A 143 -22.46 20.02 12.74
C THR A 143 -23.50 19.04 12.23
N ASP A 144 -23.98 19.21 11.01
CA ASP A 144 -25.07 18.50 10.35
C ASP A 144 -24.61 17.54 9.24
N TYR A 145 -23.30 17.25 9.18
CA TYR A 145 -22.77 16.28 8.23
C TYR A 145 -23.30 14.86 8.48
N ARG A 146 -23.40 14.10 7.42
CA ARG A 146 -23.79 12.68 7.48
C ARG A 146 -22.56 11.78 7.58
N ILE A 147 -22.76 10.55 8.07
CA ILE A 147 -21.73 9.53 8.22
C ILE A 147 -22.18 8.26 7.52
N ALA A 148 -21.31 7.69 6.69
CA ALA A 148 -21.47 6.36 6.12
C ALA A 148 -20.14 5.61 6.25
N ALA A 149 -20.08 4.63 7.14
CA ALA A 149 -18.84 4.01 7.60
C ALA A 149 -17.82 5.08 8.07
N SER A 150 -16.61 5.14 7.50
CA SER A 150 -15.61 6.14 7.84
C SER A 150 -15.74 7.47 7.07
N LEU A 151 -16.70 7.58 6.14
CA LEU A 151 -16.91 8.79 5.34
C LEU A 151 -17.79 9.79 6.09
N LYS A 152 -17.36 11.05 6.16
CA LYS A 152 -18.20 12.20 6.58
C LYS A 152 -18.53 13.01 5.34
N TYR A 153 -19.81 13.35 5.14
CA TYR A 153 -20.22 14.01 3.91
C TYR A 153 -21.40 14.96 4.11
N ARG A 154 -21.44 15.99 3.27
CA ARG A 154 -22.52 16.97 3.22
C ARG A 154 -22.58 17.66 1.85
N VAL A 155 -23.64 18.43 1.62
CA VAL A 155 -23.75 19.40 0.51
C VAL A 155 -23.30 20.77 1.01
N LEU A 156 -22.36 21.41 0.33
CA LEU A 156 -21.98 22.80 0.58
C LEU A 156 -23.03 23.77 0.01
N ASP A 157 -23.00 25.03 0.48
CA ASP A 157 -24.04 26.03 0.16
C ASP A 157 -24.22 26.30 -1.35
N ASP A 158 -23.20 26.04 -2.17
CA ASP A 158 -23.21 26.22 -3.62
C ASP A 158 -23.50 24.93 -4.42
N GLN A 159 -24.16 23.96 -3.79
CA GLN A 159 -24.51 22.68 -4.40
C GLN A 159 -23.29 21.86 -4.84
N VAL A 160 -22.18 21.95 -4.13
CA VAL A 160 -21.01 21.07 -4.26
C VAL A 160 -21.08 20.01 -3.17
N GLY A 161 -20.92 18.74 -3.55
CA GLY A 161 -20.78 17.65 -2.61
C GLY A 161 -19.38 17.67 -1.97
N TYR A 162 -19.31 17.45 -0.66
CA TYR A 162 -18.06 17.35 0.07
C TYR A 162 -18.02 16.03 0.85
N VAL A 163 -16.98 15.23 0.59
CA VAL A 163 -16.74 13.95 1.26
C VAL A 163 -15.36 14.00 1.89
N ARG A 164 -15.30 13.88 3.20
CA ARG A 164 -14.04 13.68 3.94
C ARG A 164 -13.80 12.18 4.13
N CYS A 165 -12.73 11.69 3.53
CA CYS A 165 -12.21 10.33 3.72
C CYS A 165 -10.88 10.41 4.48
N ALA A 166 -10.93 10.35 5.80
CA ALA A 166 -9.76 10.54 6.65
C ALA A 166 -8.88 9.28 6.77
N SER A 167 -9.39 8.11 6.43
CA SER A 167 -8.66 6.84 6.52
C SER A 167 -9.35 5.76 5.69
N PHE A 168 -8.57 4.81 5.20
CA PHE A 168 -9.02 3.53 4.63
C PHE A 168 -8.84 2.35 5.61
N ALA A 169 -8.63 2.61 6.90
CA ALA A 169 -8.46 1.56 7.90
C ALA A 169 -9.70 0.65 8.07
N SER A 170 -10.87 1.14 7.68
CA SER A 170 -12.13 0.37 7.67
C SER A 170 -12.68 0.26 6.26
N GLY A 171 -13.25 -0.89 5.91
CA GLY A 171 -13.95 -1.10 4.65
C GLY A 171 -15.29 -0.34 4.59
N PHE A 172 -15.84 -0.26 3.40
CA PHE A 172 -17.17 0.29 3.12
C PHE A 172 -18.14 -0.84 2.77
N GLY A 173 -19.37 -0.78 3.27
CA GLY A 173 -20.45 -1.57 2.69
C GLY A 173 -20.96 -0.93 1.39
N GLU A 174 -21.42 -1.72 0.42
CA GLU A 174 -22.00 -1.21 -0.82
C GLU A 174 -23.14 -0.22 -0.54
N GLY A 175 -24.05 -0.54 0.41
CA GLY A 175 -25.12 0.36 0.83
C GLY A 175 -24.63 1.67 1.45
N ASN A 176 -23.46 1.69 2.12
CA ASN A 176 -22.88 2.93 2.64
C ASN A 176 -22.52 3.87 1.49
N LEU A 177 -21.85 3.34 0.46
CA LEU A 177 -21.45 4.13 -0.70
C LEU A 177 -22.66 4.56 -1.53
N ASP A 178 -23.67 3.69 -1.69
CA ASP A 178 -24.94 4.06 -2.35
C ASP A 178 -25.64 5.22 -1.64
N GLN A 179 -25.68 5.24 -0.31
CA GLN A 179 -26.25 6.36 0.45
C GLN A 179 -25.49 7.66 0.22
N VAL A 180 -24.16 7.62 0.17
CA VAL A 180 -23.32 8.80 -0.15
C VAL A 180 -23.64 9.32 -1.56
N MET A 181 -23.62 8.43 -2.56
CA MET A 181 -23.87 8.79 -3.96
C MET A 181 -25.29 9.33 -4.18
N LEU A 182 -26.31 8.69 -3.54
CA LEU A 182 -27.70 9.12 -3.63
C LEU A 182 -27.91 10.51 -3.01
N TYR A 183 -27.36 10.72 -1.80
CA TYR A 183 -27.49 12.01 -1.11
C TYR A 183 -26.83 13.15 -1.87
N LEU A 184 -25.70 12.90 -2.47
CA LEU A 184 -24.94 13.91 -3.22
C LEU A 184 -25.35 14.00 -4.71
N ALA A 185 -26.22 13.12 -5.20
CA ALA A 185 -26.64 13.10 -6.61
C ALA A 185 -27.11 14.46 -7.17
N PRO A 186 -27.81 15.35 -6.44
CA PRO A 186 -28.18 16.67 -6.92
C PRO A 186 -27.02 17.64 -7.11
N CYS A 187 -25.84 17.38 -6.48
CA CYS A 187 -24.71 18.29 -6.55
C CYS A 187 -24.14 18.39 -7.97
N ARG A 188 -23.58 19.55 -8.30
CA ARG A 188 -22.96 19.81 -9.60
C ARG A 188 -21.56 19.19 -9.75
N GLY A 189 -20.83 19.05 -8.64
CA GLY A 189 -19.49 18.47 -8.56
C GLY A 189 -19.26 17.86 -7.17
N LEU A 190 -18.18 17.09 -7.02
CA LEU A 190 -17.84 16.39 -5.80
C LEU A 190 -16.39 16.66 -5.39
N ILE A 191 -16.18 17.10 -4.17
CA ILE A 191 -14.85 17.18 -3.53
C ILE A 191 -14.67 15.95 -2.65
N ILE A 192 -13.58 15.21 -2.87
CA ILE A 192 -13.12 14.12 -2.01
C ILE A 192 -11.85 14.58 -1.30
N ASP A 193 -11.95 14.83 -0.02
CA ASP A 193 -10.83 15.32 0.78
C ASP A 193 -10.09 14.16 1.47
N LEU A 194 -8.88 13.88 0.98
CA LEU A 194 -7.98 12.84 1.50
C LEU A 194 -6.87 13.39 2.39
N ARG A 195 -6.73 14.69 2.54
CA ARG A 195 -5.61 15.31 3.26
C ARG A 195 -5.45 14.69 4.66
N GLY A 196 -4.25 14.22 4.99
CA GLY A 196 -3.97 13.51 6.23
C GLY A 196 -4.42 12.04 6.27
N ASN A 197 -4.85 11.46 5.15
CA ASN A 197 -5.20 10.04 5.07
C ASN A 197 -3.93 9.19 4.84
N GLY A 198 -3.45 8.53 5.89
CA GLY A 198 -2.27 7.65 5.85
C GLY A 198 -2.50 6.28 5.20
N GLY A 199 -3.67 6.03 4.62
CA GLY A 199 -3.98 4.76 3.95
C GLY A 199 -4.84 3.80 4.77
N GLY A 200 -4.56 2.50 4.62
CA GLY A 200 -5.31 1.40 5.20
C GLY A 200 -5.51 0.25 4.21
N MET A 201 -6.74 -0.18 4.01
CA MET A 201 -7.08 -1.31 3.13
C MET A 201 -7.14 -0.87 1.66
N ILE A 202 -6.32 -1.49 0.80
CA ILE A 202 -6.36 -1.28 -0.66
C ILE A 202 -7.76 -1.58 -1.22
N THR A 203 -8.39 -2.64 -0.75
CA THR A 203 -9.75 -3.03 -1.17
C THR A 203 -10.80 -1.96 -0.87
N ALA A 204 -10.64 -1.18 0.20
CA ALA A 204 -11.52 -0.04 0.48
C ALA A 204 -11.28 1.10 -0.51
N ALA A 205 -10.02 1.38 -0.86
CA ALA A 205 -9.67 2.35 -1.89
C ALA A 205 -10.22 1.95 -3.26
N GLU A 206 -10.08 0.68 -3.66
CA GLU A 206 -10.64 0.13 -4.90
C GLU A 206 -12.18 0.23 -4.93
N GLN A 207 -12.82 -0.11 -3.83
CA GLN A 207 -14.28 -0.08 -3.71
C GLN A 207 -14.82 1.36 -3.85
N LEU A 208 -14.18 2.34 -3.23
CA LEU A 208 -14.55 3.73 -3.40
C LEU A 208 -14.27 4.20 -4.84
N ALA A 209 -13.11 3.90 -5.43
CA ALA A 209 -12.76 4.26 -6.79
C ALA A 209 -13.71 3.65 -7.84
N SER A 210 -14.25 2.45 -7.61
CA SER A 210 -15.20 1.79 -8.50
C SER A 210 -16.49 2.58 -8.73
N ARG A 211 -16.80 3.54 -7.85
CA ARG A 211 -17.96 4.45 -7.97
C ARG A 211 -17.78 5.54 -9.02
N PHE A 212 -16.55 5.72 -9.54
CA PHE A 212 -16.21 6.83 -10.42
C PHE A 212 -15.90 6.38 -11.86
N THR A 213 -16.08 5.12 -12.21
CA THR A 213 -15.90 4.63 -13.57
C THR A 213 -17.14 3.89 -14.09
N ASN A 214 -17.38 3.96 -15.42
CA ASN A 214 -18.39 3.17 -16.13
C ASN A 214 -17.80 2.03 -16.96
N ARG A 215 -16.48 1.90 -17.00
CA ARG A 215 -15.75 0.88 -17.76
C ARG A 215 -14.63 0.27 -16.90
N LYS A 216 -14.25 -0.95 -17.22
CA LYS A 216 -13.04 -1.56 -16.65
C LYS A 216 -11.83 -0.74 -17.12
N THR A 217 -11.17 -0.06 -16.20
CA THR A 217 -10.07 0.87 -16.47
C THR A 217 -8.78 0.32 -15.91
N LEU A 218 -7.71 0.30 -16.72
CA LEU A 218 -6.35 0.02 -16.28
C LEU A 218 -5.90 1.17 -15.37
N VAL A 219 -5.48 0.85 -14.14
CA VAL A 219 -5.09 1.87 -13.15
C VAL A 219 -3.65 1.71 -12.66
N GLY A 220 -2.94 0.70 -13.14
CA GLY A 220 -1.56 0.49 -12.78
C GLY A 220 -1.10 -0.94 -12.95
N TYR A 221 0.04 -1.20 -12.35
CA TYR A 221 0.68 -2.53 -12.36
C TYR A 221 1.25 -2.84 -10.98
N MET A 222 1.44 -4.13 -10.72
CA MET A 222 2.14 -4.63 -9.54
C MET A 222 3.15 -5.70 -9.96
N GLN A 223 4.23 -5.81 -9.23
CA GLN A 223 5.19 -6.91 -9.33
C GLN A 223 5.39 -7.56 -7.97
N HIS A 224 5.89 -8.78 -7.95
CA HIS A 224 6.33 -9.45 -6.74
C HIS A 224 7.73 -10.02 -6.94
N LYS A 225 8.46 -10.22 -5.86
CA LYS A 225 9.80 -10.82 -5.89
C LYS A 225 9.72 -12.24 -6.39
N THR A 226 10.67 -12.63 -7.24
CA THR A 226 10.83 -13.98 -7.78
C THR A 226 12.18 -14.62 -7.42
N GLY A 227 13.05 -13.86 -6.79
CA GLY A 227 14.38 -14.27 -6.34
C GLY A 227 14.93 -13.32 -5.30
N LYS A 228 16.18 -13.52 -4.90
CA LYS A 228 16.87 -12.79 -3.82
C LYS A 228 17.52 -11.47 -4.29
N GLY A 229 17.81 -11.33 -5.58
CA GLY A 229 18.45 -10.14 -6.13
C GLY A 229 17.51 -8.93 -6.12
N HIS A 230 18.07 -7.72 -6.00
CA HIS A 230 17.32 -6.46 -5.89
C HIS A 230 16.44 -6.16 -7.12
N SER A 231 16.72 -6.81 -8.25
CA SER A 231 15.94 -6.65 -9.50
C SER A 231 15.16 -7.91 -9.89
N ASP A 232 15.10 -8.92 -9.03
CA ASP A 232 14.41 -10.17 -9.31
C ASP A 232 12.90 -10.04 -9.08
N PHE A 233 12.20 -9.56 -10.08
CA PHE A 233 10.75 -9.37 -10.05
C PHE A 233 10.04 -10.14 -11.15
N SER A 234 8.78 -10.49 -10.88
CA SER A 234 7.86 -11.01 -11.89
C SER A 234 7.63 -10.00 -13.03
N SER A 235 7.03 -10.47 -14.13
CA SER A 235 6.42 -9.56 -15.09
C SER A 235 5.37 -8.68 -14.40
N ARG A 236 5.17 -7.45 -14.91
CA ARG A 236 4.15 -6.52 -14.42
C ARG A 236 2.75 -7.10 -14.60
N GLN A 237 2.00 -7.21 -13.51
CA GLN A 237 0.61 -7.65 -13.50
C GLN A 237 -0.30 -6.44 -13.53
N ALA A 238 -1.13 -6.34 -14.56
CA ALA A 238 -2.04 -5.21 -14.75
C ALA A 238 -3.13 -5.19 -13.67
N GLN A 239 -3.33 -4.02 -13.07
CA GLN A 239 -4.39 -3.74 -12.10
C GLN A 239 -5.53 -2.96 -12.77
N TYR A 240 -6.76 -3.34 -12.47
CA TYR A 240 -7.95 -2.73 -13.06
C TYR A 240 -8.97 -2.37 -11.99
N ILE A 241 -9.59 -1.22 -12.15
CA ILE A 241 -10.84 -0.88 -11.45
C ILE A 241 -12.01 -1.19 -12.38
N SER A 242 -12.92 -2.05 -11.91
CA SER A 242 -14.19 -2.34 -12.58
C SER A 242 -15.30 -1.45 -12.01
N PRO A 243 -16.31 -1.07 -12.82
CA PRO A 243 -17.45 -0.30 -12.31
C PRO A 243 -18.18 -1.04 -11.20
N SER A 244 -18.54 -0.34 -10.13
CA SER A 244 -19.46 -0.86 -9.13
C SER A 244 -20.84 -1.17 -9.76
N ALA A 245 -21.50 -2.21 -9.27
CA ALA A 245 -22.90 -2.49 -9.65
C ALA A 245 -23.89 -1.49 -9.00
N GLY A 246 -23.49 -0.81 -7.93
CA GLY A 246 -24.28 0.21 -7.24
C GLY A 246 -24.26 1.58 -7.93
N LEU A 247 -24.70 2.59 -7.19
CA LEU A 247 -24.74 3.97 -7.68
C LEU A 247 -23.34 4.50 -7.99
N ARG A 248 -23.17 5.15 -9.12
CA ARG A 248 -21.91 5.70 -9.61
C ARG A 248 -22.00 7.20 -9.85
N TRP A 249 -20.89 7.89 -9.68
CA TRP A 249 -20.75 9.33 -9.90
C TRP A 249 -19.98 9.58 -11.21
N GLN A 250 -20.56 10.34 -12.12
CA GLN A 250 -19.97 10.60 -13.45
C GLN A 250 -19.83 12.11 -13.76
N LYS A 251 -20.14 12.97 -12.79
CA LYS A 251 -19.88 14.40 -12.88
C LYS A 251 -18.46 14.71 -12.43
N GLN A 252 -18.02 15.93 -12.55
CA GLN A 252 -16.71 16.42 -12.14
C GLN A 252 -16.39 16.09 -10.68
N VAL A 253 -15.14 15.65 -10.42
CA VAL A 253 -14.62 15.32 -9.10
C VAL A 253 -13.28 16.03 -8.89
N VAL A 254 -13.10 16.62 -7.73
CA VAL A 254 -11.79 17.10 -7.24
C VAL A 254 -11.37 16.25 -6.05
N VAL A 255 -10.17 15.68 -6.12
CA VAL A 255 -9.54 14.99 -4.99
C VAL A 255 -8.50 15.90 -4.36
N LEU A 256 -8.67 16.22 -3.06
CA LEU A 256 -7.72 17.06 -2.33
C LEU A 256 -6.64 16.18 -1.68
N THR A 257 -5.38 16.56 -1.90
CA THR A 257 -4.19 15.83 -1.45
C THR A 257 -3.21 16.70 -0.65
N ASN A 258 -2.42 16.05 0.18
CA ASN A 258 -1.23 16.61 0.83
C ASN A 258 -0.17 15.51 1.03
N ARG A 259 0.99 15.88 1.56
CA ARG A 259 2.11 14.94 1.79
C ARG A 259 1.78 13.78 2.75
N SER A 260 0.75 13.90 3.57
CA SER A 260 0.31 12.82 4.47
C SER A 260 -0.63 11.81 3.78
N VAL A 261 -1.00 12.00 2.51
CA VAL A 261 -1.75 11.00 1.73
C VAL A 261 -0.79 9.88 1.32
N TYR A 262 -0.95 8.69 1.94
CA TYR A 262 0.05 7.63 1.88
C TYR A 262 -0.58 6.25 1.68
N SER A 263 0.19 5.27 1.15
CA SER A 263 -0.21 3.86 1.06
C SER A 263 -1.53 3.70 0.27
N ALA A 264 -2.55 3.04 0.81
CA ALA A 264 -3.85 2.85 0.12
C ALA A 264 -4.52 4.17 -0.29
N ALA A 265 -4.23 5.29 0.38
CA ALA A 265 -4.72 6.60 -0.05
C ALA A 265 -3.94 7.13 -1.27
N ASN A 266 -2.64 6.87 -1.35
CA ASN A 266 -1.86 7.12 -2.57
C ASN A 266 -2.36 6.26 -3.74
N GLU A 267 -2.67 4.99 -3.49
CA GLU A 267 -3.27 4.10 -4.49
C GLU A 267 -4.63 4.63 -4.97
N PHE A 268 -5.49 5.10 -4.05
CA PHE A 268 -6.75 5.75 -4.44
C PHE A 268 -6.53 6.95 -5.36
N VAL A 269 -5.57 7.82 -5.05
CA VAL A 269 -5.21 8.96 -5.92
C VAL A 269 -4.75 8.47 -7.30
N LYS A 270 -3.90 7.43 -7.35
CA LYS A 270 -3.47 6.77 -8.59
C LYS A 270 -4.66 6.29 -9.43
N TYR A 271 -5.64 5.65 -8.82
CA TYR A 271 -6.85 5.18 -9.49
C TYR A 271 -7.69 6.33 -10.04
N MET A 272 -7.94 7.34 -9.21
CA MET A 272 -8.74 8.51 -9.57
C MET A 272 -8.11 9.33 -10.70
N HIS A 273 -6.78 9.42 -10.74
CA HIS A 273 -6.03 10.10 -11.81
C HIS A 273 -6.21 9.46 -13.19
N CYS A 274 -6.71 8.21 -13.27
CA CYS A 274 -7.03 7.53 -14.51
C CYS A 274 -8.43 7.87 -15.08
N PHE A 275 -9.21 8.72 -14.40
CA PHE A 275 -10.57 9.06 -14.80
C PHE A 275 -10.66 10.50 -15.31
N ASP A 276 -11.09 10.70 -16.58
CA ASP A 276 -11.06 11.98 -17.29
C ASP A 276 -11.83 13.11 -16.57
N HIS A 277 -12.84 12.78 -15.77
CA HIS A 277 -13.66 13.74 -15.02
C HIS A 277 -13.13 14.05 -13.60
N VAL A 278 -11.90 13.63 -13.29
CA VAL A 278 -11.27 13.83 -12.00
C VAL A 278 -10.06 14.76 -12.12
N LYS A 279 -9.91 15.68 -11.16
CA LYS A 279 -8.70 16.48 -10.97
C LYS A 279 -8.15 16.31 -9.57
N ILE A 280 -6.85 16.22 -9.48
CA ILE A 280 -6.12 16.16 -8.20
C ILE A 280 -5.64 17.58 -7.87
N VAL A 281 -5.97 18.06 -6.68
CA VAL A 281 -5.66 19.43 -6.22
C VAL A 281 -4.95 19.37 -4.86
N GLY A 282 -3.89 20.11 -4.71
CA GLY A 282 -3.16 20.23 -3.44
C GLY A 282 -1.67 20.06 -3.58
N ASP A 283 -1.09 19.20 -2.78
CA ASP A 283 0.33 18.87 -2.83
C ASP A 283 0.55 17.44 -3.34
N THR A 284 1.78 17.15 -3.76
CA THR A 284 2.22 15.79 -4.07
C THR A 284 1.92 14.87 -2.88
N THR A 285 1.39 13.70 -3.16
CA THR A 285 1.11 12.69 -2.11
C THR A 285 2.40 12.18 -1.47
N GLY A 286 2.27 11.45 -0.39
CA GLY A 286 3.42 10.86 0.33
C GLY A 286 3.99 9.60 -0.28
N GLY A 287 3.29 8.97 -1.21
CA GLY A 287 3.76 7.73 -1.82
C GLY A 287 3.42 6.47 -1.01
N GLY A 288 4.43 5.61 -0.78
CA GLY A 288 4.22 4.32 -0.13
C GLY A 288 3.55 3.31 -1.06
N ALA A 289 4.10 3.14 -2.25
CA ALA A 289 3.58 2.28 -3.31
C ALA A 289 4.06 0.83 -3.22
N GLY A 290 4.49 0.37 -2.06
CA GLY A 290 4.91 -1.00 -1.80
C GLY A 290 3.89 -1.74 -0.94
N MET A 291 3.32 -2.86 -1.44
CA MET A 291 2.51 -3.71 -0.58
C MET A 291 3.40 -4.32 0.51
N PRO A 292 3.10 -4.09 1.80
CA PRO A 292 3.97 -4.54 2.87
C PRO A 292 3.79 -6.02 3.19
N PHE A 293 4.92 -6.65 3.56
CA PHE A 293 4.99 -7.99 4.13
C PHE A 293 5.59 -7.93 5.53
N ASN A 294 5.49 -9.03 6.24
CA ASN A 294 6.07 -9.16 7.58
C ASN A 294 7.12 -10.27 7.59
N GLY A 295 8.14 -10.07 8.44
CA GLY A 295 9.14 -11.07 8.81
C GLY A 295 9.27 -11.09 10.33
N GLU A 296 10.03 -12.06 10.85
CA GLU A 296 10.32 -12.21 12.27
C GLU A 296 11.81 -12.37 12.48
N LEU A 297 12.34 -11.73 13.53
CA LEU A 297 13.74 -11.85 13.94
C LEU A 297 13.89 -12.96 14.99
N PRO A 298 15.10 -13.51 15.19
CA PRO A 298 15.36 -14.50 16.24
C PRO A 298 14.94 -14.07 17.64
N SER A 299 14.90 -12.75 17.91
CA SER A 299 14.39 -12.17 19.17
C SER A 299 12.86 -12.28 19.33
N GLY A 300 12.13 -12.70 18.31
CA GLY A 300 10.66 -12.67 18.27
C GLY A 300 10.08 -11.29 17.91
N TRP A 301 10.93 -10.30 17.54
CA TRP A 301 10.45 -9.02 17.05
C TRP A 301 9.98 -9.15 15.61
N SER A 302 8.82 -8.60 15.31
CA SER A 302 8.32 -8.58 13.94
C SER A 302 8.81 -7.35 13.19
N ILE A 303 9.14 -7.56 11.92
CA ILE A 303 9.49 -6.48 10.99
C ILE A 303 8.46 -6.43 9.88
N ARG A 304 8.15 -5.22 9.42
CA ARG A 304 7.29 -4.96 8.26
C ARG A 304 8.09 -4.17 7.25
N PHE A 305 7.92 -4.48 5.96
CA PHE A 305 8.65 -3.82 4.88
C PHE A 305 7.88 -3.91 3.56
N SER A 306 8.14 -3.00 2.63
CA SER A 306 7.59 -3.00 1.28
C SER A 306 8.20 -4.15 0.46
N ALA A 307 7.36 -5.07 -0.06
CA ALA A 307 7.81 -6.26 -0.81
C ALA A 307 7.31 -6.32 -2.26
N CYS A 308 6.14 -5.72 -2.57
CA CYS A 308 5.57 -5.74 -3.91
C CYS A 308 5.42 -4.32 -4.43
N PRO A 309 6.27 -3.87 -5.37
CA PRO A 309 6.19 -2.51 -5.90
C PRO A 309 4.97 -2.36 -6.81
N MET A 310 4.27 -1.23 -6.65
CA MET A 310 3.12 -0.83 -7.46
C MET A 310 3.48 0.38 -8.32
N PHE A 311 2.90 0.44 -9.51
CA PHE A 311 3.18 1.43 -10.54
C PHE A 311 1.88 2.05 -11.05
N ASP A 312 1.97 3.26 -11.61
CA ASP A 312 0.84 3.88 -12.31
C ASP A 312 0.50 3.18 -13.64
N ALA A 313 -0.52 3.66 -14.33
CA ALA A 313 -0.95 3.10 -15.62
C ALA A 313 0.08 3.31 -16.75
N GLN A 314 1.02 4.24 -16.59
CA GLN A 314 2.14 4.50 -17.48
C GLN A 314 3.37 3.65 -17.13
N GLY A 315 3.34 2.97 -15.99
CA GLY A 315 4.43 2.12 -15.50
C GLY A 315 5.49 2.87 -14.68
N ASN A 316 5.21 4.08 -14.21
CA ASN A 316 6.10 4.81 -13.32
C ASN A 316 5.87 4.39 -11.86
N SER A 317 6.94 4.36 -11.07
CA SER A 317 6.83 4.17 -9.62
C SER A 317 6.13 5.36 -8.97
N THR A 318 5.20 5.08 -8.04
CA THR A 318 4.54 6.11 -7.22
C THR A 318 5.02 6.08 -5.76
N GLU A 319 6.18 5.45 -5.51
CA GLU A 319 6.78 5.35 -4.17
C GLU A 319 7.05 6.72 -3.53
N PHE A 320 7.46 7.70 -4.33
CA PHE A 320 7.75 9.06 -3.85
C PHE A 320 6.56 10.03 -3.99
N GLY A 321 5.38 9.50 -4.28
CA GLY A 321 4.14 10.25 -4.40
C GLY A 321 3.68 10.52 -5.82
N ILE A 322 2.49 11.10 -5.92
CA ILE A 322 1.81 11.48 -7.16
C ILE A 322 1.63 13.00 -7.13
N ALA A 323 2.14 13.67 -8.15
CA ALA A 323 1.95 15.12 -8.30
C ALA A 323 0.47 15.45 -8.58
N PRO A 324 -0.08 16.54 -8.04
CA PRO A 324 -1.42 17.00 -8.36
C PRO A 324 -1.49 17.62 -9.77
N ASP A 325 -2.70 17.63 -10.38
CA ASP A 325 -2.96 18.40 -11.60
C ASP A 325 -2.84 19.92 -11.33
N HIS A 326 -3.27 20.34 -10.13
CA HIS A 326 -3.20 21.72 -9.69
C HIS A 326 -2.50 21.81 -8.33
N ALA A 327 -1.28 22.32 -8.32
CA ALA A 327 -0.52 22.55 -7.09
C ALA A 327 -1.11 23.78 -6.36
N VAL A 328 -1.75 23.55 -5.21
CA VAL A 328 -2.40 24.57 -4.39
C VAL A 328 -2.01 24.39 -2.93
N ALA A 329 -1.50 25.44 -2.30
CA ALA A 329 -1.17 25.45 -0.88
C ALA A 329 -2.22 26.22 -0.06
N LEU A 330 -2.44 25.79 1.17
CA LEU A 330 -3.25 26.52 2.14
C LEU A 330 -2.59 27.86 2.47
N ARG A 331 -3.27 28.96 2.20
CA ARG A 331 -2.75 30.30 2.44
C ARG A 331 -3.19 30.82 3.81
N ALA A 332 -2.26 31.29 4.61
CA ALA A 332 -2.55 31.84 5.93
C ALA A 332 -3.58 32.98 5.91
N VAL A 333 -3.59 33.80 4.84
CA VAL A 333 -4.58 34.89 4.68
C VAL A 333 -6.01 34.36 4.50
N ASP A 334 -6.17 33.22 3.82
CA ASP A 334 -7.49 32.59 3.65
C ASP A 334 -7.91 31.91 4.95
N GLU A 335 -6.98 31.20 5.60
CA GLU A 335 -7.22 30.55 6.88
C GLU A 335 -7.66 31.56 7.94
N ALA A 336 -7.01 32.72 8.02
CA ALA A 336 -7.40 33.81 8.92
C ALA A 336 -8.82 34.32 8.66
N ARG A 337 -9.32 34.20 7.42
CA ARG A 337 -10.71 34.51 7.03
C ARG A 337 -11.67 33.33 7.23
N GLY A 338 -11.16 32.20 7.68
CA GLY A 338 -11.91 30.96 7.83
C GLY A 338 -12.23 30.28 6.50
N GLN A 339 -11.39 30.48 5.48
CA GLN A 339 -11.51 29.87 4.15
C GLN A 339 -10.39 28.85 3.95
N ASP A 340 -10.74 27.68 3.45
CA ASP A 340 -9.78 26.66 3.02
C ASP A 340 -9.44 26.89 1.54
N THR A 341 -8.23 27.36 1.26
CA THR A 341 -7.78 27.70 -0.09
C THR A 341 -8.02 26.57 -1.08
N LEU A 342 -7.78 25.31 -0.68
CA LEU A 342 -7.91 24.15 -1.57
C LEU A 342 -9.39 23.83 -1.86
N ILE A 343 -10.26 23.90 -0.83
CA ILE A 343 -11.71 23.70 -1.01
C ILE A 343 -12.29 24.79 -1.89
N GLU A 344 -11.93 26.07 -1.62
CA GLU A 344 -12.41 27.20 -2.44
C GLU A 344 -11.90 27.11 -3.88
N TYR A 345 -10.64 26.71 -4.08
CA TYR A 345 -10.11 26.46 -5.42
C TYR A 345 -10.89 25.36 -6.17
N ALA A 346 -11.16 24.23 -5.49
CA ALA A 346 -11.97 23.15 -6.05
C ALA A 346 -13.39 23.61 -6.42
N ARG A 347 -14.04 24.44 -5.59
CA ARG A 347 -15.35 25.02 -5.88
C ARG A 347 -15.33 25.90 -7.14
N GLN A 348 -14.24 26.66 -7.36
CA GLN A 348 -14.05 27.50 -8.54
C GLN A 348 -13.84 26.66 -9.82
N LEU A 349 -13.12 25.54 -9.72
CA LEU A 349 -12.95 24.63 -10.86
C LEU A 349 -14.28 24.14 -11.41
N PHE A 350 -15.28 23.83 -10.57
CA PHE A 350 -16.60 23.38 -11.01
C PHE A 350 -17.43 24.45 -11.75
N LEU A 351 -16.95 25.70 -11.81
CA LEU A 351 -17.56 26.79 -12.57
C LEU A 351 -16.96 26.94 -13.99
N GLN A 352 -15.83 26.30 -14.23
CA GLN A 352 -15.14 26.38 -15.52
C GLN A 352 -15.81 25.47 -16.54
N THR A 353 -15.87 25.92 -17.79
CA THR A 353 -16.38 25.13 -18.92
C THR A 353 -15.34 24.15 -19.44
N ASP A 354 -14.07 24.48 -19.30
CA ASP A 354 -12.92 23.66 -19.71
C ASP A 354 -12.40 22.91 -18.49
N TRP A 355 -12.58 21.58 -18.53
CA TRP A 355 -12.25 20.71 -17.41
C TRP A 355 -10.95 19.90 -17.66
#